data_7fbc34f9f06d2f947d47daa07a738ad8
#
_entry.id   7fbc34f9f06d2f947d47daa07a738ad8
#
_cell.length_a   1.000
_cell.length_b   1.000
_cell.length_c   1.000
_cell.angle_alpha   90.00
_cell.angle_beta   90.00
_cell.angle_gamma   90.00
#
_symmetry.space_group_name_H-M   'P 1'
#
loop_
_entity.id
_entity.type
_entity.pdbx_description
1 polymer ?
#
loop_
_entity_poly.entity_id
_entity_poly.type
_entity_poly.pdbx_seq_one_letter_code
_entity_poly.pdbx_strand_id
1 'polypeptide(L)'
;MKSLLPIIALVLFVFGPARAQNPEGVWEGEIQDPKRPTVINVDFKTRRVSFSGTAPTTITQPALPSNDNRVRFQVANGAQTLKFAARQDGTRLTGEMDTGSRTIPFYLELLPSLPKPVGRAEAWQQDIDVVISRFLRYDRSYTAARREATRARLQALRAKVDRMSDQAITVELARAVALSGNAHTRLYLMRNRTEVRRVPIRVWWFGRELRIVSAATEYANLIGCRVTGIGRWNLPSAFSMVRNIKAGNASWQRYMSAYFLTSPDLLFGAGVLPNPERLPLTVSCGGRTRRVTVNPLPLRRSSTPVEAWWDLAPAYPHVDGLKPALAVEKAPPYLRHPDRNYWVEYLDAPAIVYLQYNRAQEMSSEPMADFIRRVTRTLDEHSIKGLIVDVRFNTGGDAGVGTPLVEALAARSKGLPVVVLTGRATFSAGITHAAQWKQFANASIIGEPAGDGLDLWSEGGNLLLPNSGLTVHYANGFHAYSVKDYPAFKPYFSDLNVATLVPDRVVEVSWSNYAAGRDPVLEAALARIRKSS
;
A
#
# COMPACT_ATOMS: atom_id res chain seq x y z
N MET A 1 -55.31 52.22 45.42
CA MET A 1 -54.25 51.79 44.50
C MET A 1 -53.43 50.71 45.20
N LYS A 2 -53.67 49.45 44.90
CA LYS A 2 -52.94 48.28 45.47
C LYS A 2 -51.89 47.84 44.47
N SER A 3 -50.63 47.95 44.89
CA SER A 3 -49.47 47.46 44.05
C SER A 3 -49.36 45.98 44.23
N LEU A 4 -49.43 45.23 43.09
CA LEU A 4 -49.08 43.83 42.98
C LEU A 4 -47.58 43.72 42.62
N LEU A 5 -46.79 43.14 43.53
CA LEU A 5 -45.41 42.64 43.21
C LEU A 5 -45.51 41.26 42.56
N PRO A 6 -44.74 40.96 41.50
CA PRO A 6 -44.69 39.64 40.98
C PRO A 6 -43.71 38.75 41.78
N ILE A 7 -44.20 37.59 42.18
CA ILE A 7 -43.40 36.52 42.80
C ILE A 7 -42.57 35.86 41.68
N ILE A 8 -41.24 36.04 41.69
CA ILE A 8 -40.32 35.29 40.84
C ILE A 8 -40.10 33.93 41.50
N ALA A 9 -40.66 32.88 40.92
CA ALA A 9 -40.38 31.50 41.30
C ALA A 9 -38.97 31.12 40.82
N LEU A 10 -38.02 31.00 41.74
CA LEU A 10 -36.68 30.50 41.49
C LEU A 10 -36.75 28.97 41.32
N VAL A 11 -36.73 28.48 40.08
CA VAL A 11 -36.63 27.05 39.77
C VAL A 11 -35.16 26.65 39.99
N LEU A 12 -34.87 26.09 41.15
CA LEU A 12 -33.62 25.43 41.45
C LEU A 12 -33.56 24.09 40.64
N PHE A 13 -32.83 24.10 39.56
CA PHE A 13 -32.40 22.85 38.91
C PHE A 13 -31.40 22.16 39.84
N VAL A 14 -31.87 21.19 40.61
CA VAL A 14 -31.01 20.25 41.32
C VAL A 14 -30.40 19.33 40.29
N PHE A 15 -29.21 19.62 39.82
CA PHE A 15 -28.39 18.65 39.12
C PHE A 15 -28.01 17.55 40.12
N GLY A 16 -28.73 16.46 40.10
CA GLY A 16 -28.32 15.26 40.82
C GLY A 16 -26.93 14.81 40.30
N PRO A 17 -26.10 14.18 41.14
CA PRO A 17 -24.81 13.68 40.71
C PRO A 17 -25.04 12.75 39.54
N ALA A 18 -24.43 13.06 38.38
CA ALA A 18 -24.46 12.21 37.22
C ALA A 18 -23.89 10.83 37.65
N ARG A 19 -24.73 9.80 37.68
CA ARG A 19 -24.28 8.44 37.93
C ARG A 19 -23.24 8.11 36.85
N ALA A 20 -22.06 7.71 37.29
CA ALA A 20 -21.03 7.20 36.42
C ALA A 20 -21.62 6.04 35.61
N GLN A 21 -21.93 6.29 34.33
CA GLN A 21 -22.35 5.23 33.40
C GLN A 21 -21.10 4.55 32.85
N ASN A 22 -21.15 3.21 32.78
CA ASN A 22 -20.14 2.48 32.04
C ASN A 22 -20.03 3.05 30.63
N PRO A 23 -18.81 3.23 30.09
CA PRO A 23 -18.67 3.62 28.70
C PRO A 23 -19.27 2.53 27.81
N GLU A 24 -20.45 2.81 27.24
CA GLU A 24 -21.12 1.91 26.30
C GLU A 24 -20.77 2.33 24.87
N GLY A 25 -20.87 1.34 23.93
CA GLY A 25 -20.64 1.58 22.51
C GLY A 25 -19.18 1.42 22.09
N VAL A 26 -18.92 1.79 20.85
CA VAL A 26 -17.60 1.72 20.24
C VAL A 26 -16.92 3.09 20.33
N TRP A 27 -15.73 3.10 20.87
CA TRP A 27 -14.90 4.28 21.04
C TRP A 27 -13.68 4.21 20.12
N GLU A 28 -13.36 5.30 19.45
CA GLU A 28 -12.21 5.39 18.55
C GLU A 28 -11.40 6.66 18.84
N GLY A 29 -10.09 6.53 18.73
CA GLY A 29 -9.18 7.66 18.90
C GLY A 29 -7.75 7.31 18.62
N GLU A 30 -6.82 8.05 19.20
CA GLU A 30 -5.40 7.87 18.96
C GLU A 30 -4.60 7.80 20.27
N ILE A 31 -3.66 6.88 20.32
CA ILE A 31 -2.49 6.93 21.18
C ILE A 31 -1.51 7.89 20.51
N GLN A 32 -1.19 8.98 21.20
CA GLN A 32 -0.51 10.15 20.63
C GLN A 32 1.02 10.02 20.70
N ASP A 33 1.57 8.90 20.18
CA ASP A 33 3.01 8.78 20.00
C ASP A 33 3.48 9.80 18.96
N PRO A 34 4.43 10.71 19.29
CA PRO A 34 4.84 11.78 18.39
C PRO A 34 5.52 11.30 17.11
N LYS A 35 6.09 10.08 17.10
CA LYS A 35 6.68 9.49 15.90
C LYS A 35 5.64 8.80 15.01
N ARG A 36 4.67 8.13 15.64
CA ARG A 36 3.63 7.38 14.95
C ARG A 36 2.38 7.27 15.82
N PRO A 37 1.41 8.17 15.66
CA PRO A 37 0.12 8.02 16.30
C PRO A 37 -0.51 6.69 15.94
N THR A 38 -1.10 6.00 16.91
CA THR A 38 -1.74 4.71 16.67
C THR A 38 -3.24 4.82 16.92
N VAL A 39 -4.05 4.59 15.89
CA VAL A 39 -5.50 4.57 16.05
C VAL A 39 -5.90 3.33 16.86
N ILE A 40 -6.73 3.56 17.87
CA ILE A 40 -7.25 2.52 18.75
C ILE A 40 -8.78 2.55 18.70
N ASN A 41 -9.39 1.39 18.59
CA ASN A 41 -10.83 1.17 18.73
C ASN A 41 -11.09 0.32 19.94
N VAL A 42 -12.02 0.75 20.79
CA VAL A 42 -12.41 0.06 22.02
C VAL A 42 -13.92 -0.15 22.02
N ASP A 43 -14.34 -1.40 22.03
CA ASP A 43 -15.73 -1.78 22.29
C ASP A 43 -15.83 -2.33 23.73
N PHE A 44 -16.30 -1.51 24.62
CA PHE A 44 -16.43 -1.87 26.02
C PHE A 44 -17.53 -2.91 26.27
N LYS A 45 -18.54 -2.99 25.40
CA LYS A 45 -19.61 -3.99 25.49
C LYS A 45 -19.10 -5.38 25.18
N THR A 46 -18.37 -5.53 24.08
CA THR A 46 -17.79 -6.82 23.67
C THR A 46 -16.40 -7.06 24.26
N ARG A 47 -15.85 -6.11 25.00
CA ARG A 47 -14.50 -6.11 25.58
C ARG A 47 -13.40 -6.34 24.53
N ARG A 48 -13.54 -5.73 23.37
CA ARG A 48 -12.58 -5.86 22.28
C ARG A 48 -11.83 -4.54 22.07
N VAL A 49 -10.54 -4.68 21.80
CA VAL A 49 -9.66 -3.58 21.41
C VAL A 49 -8.93 -3.95 20.13
N SER A 50 -8.87 -3.03 19.21
CA SER A 50 -8.00 -3.15 18.03
C SER A 50 -7.11 -1.93 17.89
N PHE A 51 -5.87 -2.15 17.48
CA PHE A 51 -4.92 -1.12 17.13
C PHE A 51 -4.75 -1.08 15.61
N SER A 52 -4.30 0.04 15.06
CA SER A 52 -4.00 0.14 13.62
C SER A 52 -3.14 -1.04 13.15
N GLY A 53 -3.64 -1.78 12.16
CA GLY A 53 -2.89 -2.87 11.52
C GLY A 53 -2.83 -4.20 12.30
N THR A 54 -3.50 -4.30 13.46
CA THR A 54 -3.53 -5.54 14.25
C THR A 54 -4.91 -6.18 14.30
N ALA A 55 -4.94 -7.49 14.55
CA ALA A 55 -6.17 -8.20 14.87
C ALA A 55 -6.75 -7.71 16.22
N PRO A 56 -8.08 -7.72 16.39
CA PRO A 56 -8.68 -7.38 17.68
C PRO A 56 -8.21 -8.31 18.80
N THR A 57 -7.88 -7.73 19.95
CA THR A 57 -7.56 -8.44 21.19
C THR A 57 -8.61 -8.15 22.26
N THR A 58 -8.52 -8.81 23.40
CA THR A 58 -9.51 -8.71 24.50
C THR A 58 -9.00 -7.81 25.60
N ILE A 59 -9.90 -7.02 26.22
CA ILE A 59 -9.63 -6.29 27.46
C ILE A 59 -9.48 -7.34 28.58
N THR A 60 -8.29 -7.41 29.17
CA THR A 60 -7.96 -8.41 30.22
C THR A 60 -8.50 -8.01 31.60
N GLN A 61 -8.55 -6.70 31.89
CA GLN A 61 -9.25 -6.16 33.04
C GLN A 61 -10.31 -5.20 32.55
N PRO A 62 -11.61 -5.45 32.83
CA PRO A 62 -12.68 -4.57 32.39
C PRO A 62 -12.57 -3.21 33.05
N ALA A 63 -13.02 -2.20 32.32
CA ALA A 63 -13.20 -0.88 32.85
C ALA A 63 -14.17 -0.95 34.05
N LEU A 64 -13.69 -0.57 35.23
CA LEU A 64 -14.55 -0.33 36.36
C LEU A 64 -14.80 1.18 36.41
N PRO A 65 -16.06 1.64 36.26
CA PRO A 65 -16.37 3.03 36.50
C PRO A 65 -16.14 3.30 38.00
N SER A 66 -15.29 4.23 38.31
CA SER A 66 -15.23 4.81 39.65
C SER A 66 -16.23 5.97 39.70
N ASN A 67 -16.70 6.30 40.91
CA ASN A 67 -17.63 7.41 41.14
C ASN A 67 -17.08 8.80 40.69
N ASP A 68 -15.85 8.85 40.17
CA ASP A 68 -15.12 10.05 39.76
C ASP A 68 -14.90 10.17 38.24
N ASN A 69 -15.71 9.49 37.40
CA ASN A 69 -15.62 9.47 35.94
C ASN A 69 -14.30 8.92 35.41
N ARG A 70 -13.56 8.15 36.19
CA ARG A 70 -12.34 7.48 35.75
C ARG A 70 -12.63 6.12 35.13
N VAL A 71 -12.00 5.87 33.97
CA VAL A 71 -12.08 4.60 33.24
C VAL A 71 -10.69 3.99 33.20
N ARG A 72 -10.54 2.77 33.70
CA ARG A 72 -9.28 2.03 33.63
C ARG A 72 -9.49 0.68 32.98
N PHE A 73 -8.60 0.30 32.08
CA PHE A 73 -8.63 -1.01 31.45
C PHE A 73 -7.22 -1.46 31.07
N GLN A 74 -7.05 -2.76 30.84
CA GLN A 74 -5.78 -3.34 30.44
C GLN A 74 -5.96 -4.22 29.21
N VAL A 75 -4.93 -4.25 28.37
CA VAL A 75 -4.90 -4.99 27.12
C VAL A 75 -3.59 -5.77 27.00
N ALA A 76 -3.65 -7.05 26.70
CA ALA A 76 -2.46 -7.83 26.35
C ALA A 76 -2.03 -7.49 24.91
N ASN A 77 -0.75 -7.18 24.73
CA ASN A 77 -0.13 -6.93 23.43
C ASN A 77 1.17 -7.76 23.34
N GLY A 78 1.06 -8.98 22.84
CA GLY A 78 2.15 -9.95 22.92
C GLY A 78 2.54 -10.23 24.36
N ALA A 79 3.82 -10.10 24.70
CA ALA A 79 4.34 -10.29 26.06
C ALA A 79 4.12 -9.06 26.98
N GLN A 80 3.65 -7.94 26.45
CA GLN A 80 3.41 -6.71 27.22
C GLN A 80 1.94 -6.58 27.62
N THR A 81 1.71 -5.97 28.80
CA THR A 81 0.39 -5.49 29.23
C THR A 81 0.35 -3.97 29.12
N LEU A 82 -0.52 -3.45 28.29
CA LEU A 82 -0.79 -2.03 28.17
C LEU A 82 -1.87 -1.65 29.17
N LYS A 83 -1.60 -0.63 30.00
CA LYS A 83 -2.54 -0.14 31.01
C LYS A 83 -3.05 1.23 30.60
N PHE A 84 -4.37 1.38 30.54
CA PHE A 84 -5.04 2.61 30.15
C PHE A 84 -5.73 3.22 31.36
N ALA A 85 -5.51 4.52 31.59
CA ALA A 85 -6.18 5.31 32.60
C ALA A 85 -6.70 6.60 31.97
N ALA A 86 -8.00 6.81 31.98
CA ALA A 86 -8.65 7.95 31.36
C ALA A 86 -9.72 8.56 32.25
N ARG A 87 -10.08 9.81 31.96
CA ARG A 87 -11.26 10.51 32.48
C ARG A 87 -12.28 10.64 31.36
N GLN A 88 -13.54 10.34 31.67
CA GLN A 88 -14.66 10.52 30.76
C GLN A 88 -15.27 11.92 30.95
N ASP A 89 -15.46 12.60 29.82
CA ASP A 89 -16.21 13.84 29.73
C ASP A 89 -17.20 13.71 28.56
N GLY A 90 -18.44 13.41 28.88
CA GLY A 90 -19.47 13.12 27.89
C GLY A 90 -19.07 11.98 26.95
N THR A 91 -18.94 12.29 25.68
CA THR A 91 -18.56 11.35 24.59
C THR A 91 -17.05 11.26 24.36
N ARG A 92 -16.23 11.79 25.26
CA ARG A 92 -14.77 11.79 25.13
C ARG A 92 -14.08 11.16 26.34
N LEU A 93 -13.09 10.33 26.07
CA LEU A 93 -12.14 9.82 27.05
C LEU A 93 -10.77 10.43 26.76
N THR A 94 -10.11 10.99 27.76
CA THR A 94 -8.74 11.49 27.66
C THR A 94 -7.91 10.94 28.80
N GLY A 95 -6.70 10.51 28.52
CA GLY A 95 -5.87 9.88 29.52
C GLY A 95 -4.51 9.46 29.03
N GLU A 96 -3.94 8.50 29.73
CA GLU A 96 -2.59 8.01 29.49
C GLU A 96 -2.57 6.49 29.39
N MET A 97 -1.75 5.99 28.47
CA MET A 97 -1.42 4.58 28.30
C MET A 97 -0.02 4.34 28.85
N ASP A 98 0.12 3.43 29.79
CA ASP A 98 1.39 2.96 30.34
C ASP A 98 1.81 1.66 29.67
N THR A 99 3.01 1.64 29.10
CA THR A 99 3.64 0.47 28.46
C THR A 99 4.59 -0.26 29.42
N GLY A 100 4.72 0.18 30.67
CA GLY A 100 5.73 -0.29 31.64
C GLY A 100 7.07 0.44 31.51
N SER A 101 7.42 0.94 30.32
CA SER A 101 8.67 1.69 30.09
C SER A 101 8.44 3.19 29.83
N ARG A 102 7.26 3.56 29.38
CA ARG A 102 6.87 4.96 29.10
C ARG A 102 5.36 5.14 29.18
N THR A 103 4.97 6.37 29.43
CA THR A 103 3.56 6.80 29.43
C THR A 103 3.30 7.66 28.20
N ILE A 104 2.19 7.38 27.50
CA ILE A 104 1.82 8.04 26.24
C ILE A 104 0.39 8.56 26.38
N PRO A 105 0.11 9.84 26.10
CA PRO A 105 -1.26 10.36 26.12
C PRO A 105 -2.11 9.70 25.03
N PHE A 106 -3.40 9.52 25.32
CA PHE A 106 -4.38 9.05 24.34
C PHE A 106 -5.72 9.76 24.54
N TYR A 107 -6.54 9.71 23.51
CA TYR A 107 -7.95 10.06 23.59
C TYR A 107 -8.79 9.05 22.82
N LEU A 108 -10.05 8.90 23.24
CA LEU A 108 -11.09 8.18 22.52
C LEU A 108 -12.34 9.05 22.43
N GLU A 109 -13.07 8.92 21.34
CA GLU A 109 -14.37 9.54 21.13
C GLU A 109 -15.39 8.45 20.84
N LEU A 110 -16.58 8.58 21.44
CA LEU A 110 -17.68 7.65 21.16
C LEU A 110 -18.10 7.79 19.71
N LEU A 111 -18.01 6.70 18.96
CA LEU A 111 -18.49 6.70 17.59
C LEU A 111 -20.02 6.75 17.57
N PRO A 112 -20.61 7.63 16.75
CA PRO A 112 -22.05 7.64 16.58
C PRO A 112 -22.51 6.30 15.99
N SER A 113 -23.62 5.78 16.48
CA SER A 113 -24.29 4.64 15.87
C SER A 113 -24.79 5.07 14.49
N LEU A 114 -24.35 4.36 13.45
CA LEU A 114 -24.85 4.59 12.10
C LEU A 114 -26.20 3.87 11.94
N PRO A 115 -27.29 4.58 11.60
CA PRO A 115 -28.55 3.94 11.29
C PRO A 115 -28.42 3.06 10.06
N LYS A 116 -29.24 2.00 9.98
CA LYS A 116 -29.30 1.19 8.77
C LYS A 116 -29.75 2.09 7.60
N PRO A 117 -29.01 2.14 6.49
CA PRO A 117 -29.37 3.00 5.36
C PRO A 117 -30.67 2.53 4.71
N VAL A 118 -31.53 3.47 4.35
CA VAL A 118 -32.83 3.20 3.70
C VAL A 118 -32.64 2.74 2.25
N GLY A 119 -31.52 3.09 1.63
CA GLY A 119 -31.24 2.68 0.25
C GLY A 119 -29.80 2.94 -0.16
N ARG A 120 -29.52 2.63 -1.43
CA ARG A 120 -28.17 2.70 -2.01
C ARG A 120 -27.51 4.08 -1.86
N ALA A 121 -28.27 5.16 -2.12
CA ALA A 121 -27.71 6.51 -2.04
C ALA A 121 -27.26 6.85 -0.62
N GLU A 122 -28.10 6.56 0.39
CA GLU A 122 -27.76 6.78 1.79
C GLU A 122 -26.57 5.92 2.23
N ALA A 123 -26.49 4.66 1.78
CA ALA A 123 -25.37 3.77 2.05
C ALA A 123 -24.03 4.39 1.58
N TRP A 124 -23.99 4.92 0.35
CA TRP A 124 -22.80 5.61 -0.16
C TRP A 124 -22.53 6.94 0.56
N GLN A 125 -23.58 7.68 0.95
CA GLN A 125 -23.40 8.92 1.73
C GLN A 125 -22.76 8.63 3.08
N GLN A 126 -23.21 7.60 3.80
CA GLN A 126 -22.63 7.18 5.06
C GLN A 126 -21.15 6.75 4.90
N ASP A 127 -20.84 5.98 3.86
CA ASP A 127 -19.44 5.58 3.57
C ASP A 127 -18.55 6.80 3.32
N ILE A 128 -19.02 7.78 2.55
CA ILE A 128 -18.28 9.01 2.28
C ILE A 128 -18.14 9.86 3.57
N ASP A 129 -19.17 9.94 4.40
CA ASP A 129 -19.12 10.63 5.68
C ASP A 129 -18.07 10.01 6.64
N VAL A 130 -17.93 8.68 6.63
CA VAL A 130 -16.85 7.97 7.35
C VAL A 130 -15.47 8.35 6.82
N VAL A 131 -15.30 8.48 5.50
CA VAL A 131 -14.03 8.93 4.92
C VAL A 131 -13.73 10.38 5.33
N ILE A 132 -14.73 11.27 5.31
CA ILE A 132 -14.55 12.68 5.69
C ILE A 132 -14.21 12.83 7.18
N SER A 133 -14.93 12.12 8.05
CA SER A 133 -14.83 12.31 9.51
C SER A 133 -13.67 11.54 10.14
N ARG A 134 -13.38 10.32 9.65
CA ARG A 134 -12.40 9.43 10.27
C ARG A 134 -11.11 9.32 9.47
N PHE A 135 -11.19 8.94 8.18
CA PHE A 135 -9.98 8.76 7.37
C PHE A 135 -9.15 10.05 7.26
N LEU A 136 -9.78 11.18 6.89
CA LEU A 136 -9.05 12.47 6.79
C LEU A 136 -8.49 12.95 8.13
N ARG A 137 -9.02 12.50 9.25
CA ARG A 137 -8.51 12.81 10.58
C ARG A 137 -7.19 12.10 10.85
N TYR A 138 -7.09 10.81 10.50
CA TYR A 138 -5.97 9.95 10.83
C TYR A 138 -4.83 9.97 9.81
N ASP A 139 -5.10 10.31 8.57
CA ASP A 139 -4.06 10.40 7.55
C ASP A 139 -3.22 11.67 7.75
N ARG A 140 -1.91 11.50 7.91
CA ARG A 140 -0.95 12.59 8.14
C ARG A 140 -0.23 13.04 6.87
N SER A 141 -0.43 12.36 5.74
CA SER A 141 0.25 12.67 4.47
C SER A 141 -0.29 13.90 3.76
N TYR A 142 -1.47 14.37 4.13
CA TYR A 142 -2.08 15.55 3.53
C TYR A 142 -1.48 16.86 4.05
N THR A 143 -1.11 17.76 3.15
CA THR A 143 -1.02 19.18 3.51
C THR A 143 -2.40 19.75 3.84
N ALA A 144 -2.48 20.86 4.59
CA ALA A 144 -3.76 21.49 4.92
C ALA A 144 -4.60 21.80 3.68
N ALA A 145 -3.99 22.37 2.62
CA ALA A 145 -4.67 22.70 1.37
C ALA A 145 -5.20 21.44 0.64
N ARG A 146 -4.41 20.37 0.57
CA ARG A 146 -4.85 19.11 -0.05
C ARG A 146 -5.95 18.42 0.75
N ARG A 147 -5.89 18.48 2.08
CA ARG A 147 -6.92 17.93 2.96
C ARG A 147 -8.26 18.62 2.72
N GLU A 148 -8.25 19.95 2.62
CA GLU A 148 -9.47 20.72 2.36
C GLU A 148 -10.01 20.48 0.94
N ALA A 149 -9.17 20.45 -0.07
CA ALA A 149 -9.55 20.08 -1.43
C ALA A 149 -10.17 18.66 -1.50
N THR A 150 -9.62 17.71 -0.73
CA THR A 150 -10.16 16.35 -0.63
C THR A 150 -11.53 16.35 0.05
N ARG A 151 -11.69 17.10 1.14
CA ARG A 151 -12.98 17.26 1.83
C ARG A 151 -14.04 17.82 0.90
N ALA A 152 -13.75 18.91 0.21
CA ALA A 152 -14.67 19.54 -0.74
C ALA A 152 -15.07 18.58 -1.87
N ARG A 153 -14.10 17.82 -2.41
CA ARG A 153 -14.37 16.82 -3.46
C ARG A 153 -15.27 15.68 -2.95
N LEU A 154 -15.04 15.20 -1.74
CA LEU A 154 -15.87 14.16 -1.11
C LEU A 154 -17.28 14.66 -0.84
N GLN A 155 -17.46 15.89 -0.38
CA GLN A 155 -18.78 16.52 -0.21
C GLN A 155 -19.52 16.66 -1.53
N ALA A 156 -18.82 17.09 -2.60
CA ALA A 156 -19.40 17.16 -3.94
C ALA A 156 -19.76 15.78 -4.50
N LEU A 157 -18.99 14.72 -4.19
CA LEU A 157 -19.32 13.35 -4.54
C LEU A 157 -20.56 12.87 -3.80
N ARG A 158 -20.63 13.09 -2.48
CA ARG A 158 -21.75 12.75 -1.61
C ARG A 158 -23.08 13.29 -2.14
N ALA A 159 -23.08 14.50 -2.66
CA ALA A 159 -24.28 15.15 -3.22
C ALA A 159 -24.76 14.57 -4.57
N LYS A 160 -23.99 13.67 -5.20
CA LYS A 160 -24.26 13.15 -6.56
C LYS A 160 -24.43 11.64 -6.62
N VAL A 161 -24.29 10.91 -5.51
CA VAL A 161 -24.25 9.44 -5.50
C VAL A 161 -25.54 8.80 -6.04
N ASP A 162 -26.67 9.49 -5.94
CA ASP A 162 -27.97 9.06 -6.49
C ASP A 162 -27.95 8.90 -8.01
N ARG A 163 -27.15 9.72 -8.72
CA ARG A 163 -27.05 9.79 -10.18
C ARG A 163 -25.84 9.05 -10.76
N MET A 164 -25.02 8.43 -9.92
CA MET A 164 -23.77 7.77 -10.33
C MET A 164 -23.89 6.26 -10.15
N SER A 165 -23.18 5.50 -10.99
CA SER A 165 -22.99 4.06 -10.77
C SER A 165 -22.01 3.80 -9.61
N ASP A 166 -22.06 2.60 -9.01
CA ASP A 166 -21.14 2.22 -7.94
C ASP A 166 -19.69 2.27 -8.39
N GLN A 167 -19.42 1.88 -9.64
CA GLN A 167 -18.09 1.97 -10.23
C GLN A 167 -17.60 3.43 -10.35
N ALA A 168 -18.48 4.35 -10.74
CA ALA A 168 -18.15 5.77 -10.83
C ALA A 168 -17.90 6.38 -9.45
N ILE A 169 -18.72 6.04 -8.44
CA ILE A 169 -18.50 6.46 -7.05
C ILE A 169 -17.17 5.92 -6.52
N THR A 170 -16.90 4.64 -6.73
CA THR A 170 -15.65 3.99 -6.30
C THR A 170 -14.42 4.67 -6.91
N VAL A 171 -14.44 4.98 -8.21
CA VAL A 171 -13.33 5.67 -8.88
C VAL A 171 -13.18 7.10 -8.38
N GLU A 172 -14.26 7.84 -8.20
CA GLU A 172 -14.20 9.22 -7.69
C GLU A 172 -13.75 9.28 -6.23
N LEU A 173 -14.17 8.32 -5.41
CA LEU A 173 -13.67 8.15 -4.03
C LEU A 173 -12.14 7.88 -4.03
N ALA A 174 -11.67 6.96 -4.87
CA ALA A 174 -10.25 6.66 -5.01
C ALA A 174 -9.45 7.88 -5.48
N ARG A 175 -9.97 8.65 -6.44
CA ARG A 175 -9.36 9.91 -6.92
C ARG A 175 -9.31 10.99 -5.85
N ALA A 176 -10.36 11.08 -5.01
CA ALA A 176 -10.38 12.01 -3.88
C ALA A 176 -9.29 11.65 -2.85
N VAL A 177 -9.20 10.38 -2.48
CA VAL A 177 -8.17 9.87 -1.58
C VAL A 177 -6.76 10.08 -2.17
N ALA A 178 -6.58 9.89 -3.47
CA ALA A 178 -5.31 10.08 -4.15
C ALA A 178 -4.80 11.54 -4.20
N LEU A 179 -5.63 12.54 -3.87
CA LEU A 179 -5.20 13.94 -3.74
C LEU A 179 -4.15 14.15 -2.65
N SER A 180 -3.97 13.21 -1.73
CA SER A 180 -2.84 13.21 -0.79
C SER A 180 -1.49 13.36 -1.51
N GLY A 181 -1.37 12.77 -2.72
CA GLY A 181 -0.11 12.63 -3.44
C GLY A 181 0.78 11.52 -2.91
N ASN A 182 0.44 10.92 -1.77
CA ASN A 182 1.17 9.85 -1.12
C ASN A 182 0.70 8.46 -1.59
N ALA A 183 1.60 7.63 -2.07
CA ALA A 183 1.25 6.33 -2.64
C ALA A 183 0.72 5.31 -1.61
N HIS A 184 1.06 5.46 -0.33
CA HIS A 184 0.54 4.61 0.74
C HIS A 184 -0.89 4.98 1.15
N THR A 185 -1.30 6.24 1.00
CA THR A 185 -2.68 6.71 1.19
C THR A 185 -3.54 6.29 0.01
N ARG A 186 -4.52 5.40 0.24
CA ARG A 186 -5.22 4.75 -0.88
C ARG A 186 -6.57 4.15 -0.52
N LEU A 187 -7.46 4.11 -1.50
CA LEU A 187 -8.51 3.11 -1.55
C LEU A 187 -7.90 1.80 -2.06
N TYR A 188 -8.13 0.68 -1.38
CA TYR A 188 -7.67 -0.62 -1.85
C TYR A 188 -8.49 -1.06 -3.05
N LEU A 189 -7.83 -1.18 -4.20
CA LEU A 189 -8.42 -1.70 -5.43
C LEU A 189 -7.43 -2.67 -6.08
N MET A 190 -7.90 -3.81 -6.54
CA MET A 190 -7.18 -4.81 -7.34
C MET A 190 -5.98 -5.48 -6.66
N ARG A 191 -4.91 -4.75 -6.34
CA ARG A 191 -3.67 -5.33 -5.86
C ARG A 191 -3.83 -6.17 -4.58
N ASN A 192 -4.59 -5.65 -3.62
CA ASN A 192 -4.76 -6.28 -2.32
C ASN A 192 -6.14 -6.92 -2.14
N ARG A 193 -7.07 -6.62 -3.06
CA ARG A 193 -8.45 -7.10 -3.02
C ARG A 193 -9.02 -7.13 -4.43
N THR A 194 -9.99 -7.98 -4.65
CA THR A 194 -10.65 -8.16 -5.95
C THR A 194 -12.12 -7.70 -5.84
N GLU A 195 -12.33 -6.43 -5.55
CA GLU A 195 -13.67 -5.81 -5.52
C GLU A 195 -14.22 -5.50 -6.92
N VAL A 196 -13.37 -5.60 -7.95
CA VAL A 196 -13.71 -5.26 -9.33
C VAL A 196 -13.27 -6.36 -10.29
N ARG A 197 -14.03 -6.55 -11.38
CA ARG A 197 -13.74 -7.58 -12.38
C ARG A 197 -12.53 -7.23 -13.22
N ARG A 198 -11.82 -8.24 -13.69
CA ARG A 198 -10.75 -8.16 -14.70
C ARG A 198 -11.09 -9.02 -15.91
N VAL A 199 -10.54 -8.65 -17.04
CA VAL A 199 -10.56 -9.52 -18.25
C VAL A 199 -9.48 -10.61 -18.16
N PRO A 200 -9.63 -11.75 -18.85
CA PRO A 200 -8.66 -12.86 -18.84
C PRO A 200 -7.43 -12.59 -19.73
N ILE A 201 -6.88 -11.40 -19.64
CA ILE A 201 -5.57 -11.02 -20.20
C ILE A 201 -4.79 -10.22 -19.16
N ARG A 202 -3.48 -10.25 -19.23
CA ARG A 202 -2.59 -9.43 -18.42
C ARG A 202 -1.69 -8.60 -19.31
N VAL A 203 -1.35 -7.42 -18.85
CA VAL A 203 -0.56 -6.45 -19.62
C VAL A 203 0.61 -5.94 -18.80
N TRP A 204 1.69 -5.58 -19.50
CA TRP A 204 2.85 -4.94 -18.89
C TRP A 204 3.41 -3.84 -19.80
N TRP A 205 3.97 -2.84 -19.15
CA TRP A 205 4.64 -1.75 -19.85
C TRP A 205 6.11 -2.10 -20.13
N PHE A 206 6.47 -2.12 -21.41
CA PHE A 206 7.84 -2.18 -21.89
C PHE A 206 8.21 -0.81 -22.48
N GLY A 207 8.95 0.00 -21.72
CA GLY A 207 9.11 1.40 -22.04
C GLY A 207 7.75 2.11 -22.17
N ARG A 208 7.44 2.60 -23.38
CA ARG A 208 6.15 3.26 -23.68
C ARG A 208 5.08 2.32 -24.26
N GLU A 209 5.42 1.08 -24.50
CA GLU A 209 4.51 0.09 -25.08
C GLU A 209 3.81 -0.74 -24.01
N LEU A 210 2.50 -0.81 -24.08
CA LEU A 210 1.70 -1.73 -23.28
C LEU A 210 1.49 -3.00 -24.09
N ARG A 211 2.01 -4.13 -23.60
CA ARG A 211 1.93 -5.43 -24.26
C ARG A 211 1.11 -6.42 -23.45
N ILE A 212 0.42 -7.32 -24.15
CA ILE A 212 -0.28 -8.45 -23.53
C ILE A 212 0.76 -9.53 -23.25
N VAL A 213 1.00 -9.83 -21.96
CA VAL A 213 2.04 -10.76 -21.49
C VAL A 213 1.48 -12.12 -21.09
N SER A 214 0.17 -12.22 -20.82
CA SER A 214 -0.50 -13.49 -20.65
C SER A 214 -1.99 -13.37 -21.02
N ALA A 215 -2.59 -14.49 -21.43
CA ALA A 215 -4.00 -14.54 -21.83
C ALA A 215 -4.59 -15.94 -21.65
N ALA A 216 -5.91 -16.02 -21.41
CA ALA A 216 -6.65 -17.27 -21.49
C ALA A 216 -6.59 -17.88 -22.89
N THR A 217 -6.85 -19.18 -23.01
CA THR A 217 -6.70 -19.94 -24.26
C THR A 217 -7.47 -19.30 -25.42
N GLU A 218 -8.69 -18.81 -25.20
CA GLU A 218 -9.52 -18.15 -26.19
C GLU A 218 -8.94 -16.83 -26.72
N TYR A 219 -8.07 -16.20 -25.96
CA TYR A 219 -7.38 -14.95 -26.31
C TYR A 219 -5.86 -15.14 -26.51
N ALA A 220 -5.39 -16.38 -26.60
CA ALA A 220 -3.94 -16.68 -26.74
C ALA A 220 -3.31 -16.01 -27.97
N ASN A 221 -4.08 -15.77 -29.03
CA ASN A 221 -3.65 -15.06 -30.22
C ASN A 221 -3.40 -13.56 -30.02
N LEU A 222 -3.69 -13.02 -28.82
CA LEU A 222 -3.37 -11.65 -28.42
C LEU A 222 -2.04 -11.54 -27.68
N ILE A 223 -1.45 -12.65 -27.24
CA ILE A 223 -0.17 -12.65 -26.53
C ILE A 223 0.90 -12.00 -27.39
N GLY A 224 1.66 -11.07 -26.81
CA GLY A 224 2.69 -10.29 -27.49
C GLY A 224 2.17 -9.07 -28.26
N CYS A 225 0.87 -8.96 -28.50
CA CYS A 225 0.31 -7.80 -29.19
C CYS A 225 0.45 -6.54 -28.34
N ARG A 226 0.73 -5.41 -29.01
CA ARG A 226 0.75 -4.09 -28.40
C ARG A 226 -0.67 -3.53 -28.32
N VAL A 227 -1.11 -3.12 -27.14
CA VAL A 227 -2.35 -2.38 -26.95
C VAL A 227 -2.12 -0.93 -27.40
N THR A 228 -2.92 -0.45 -28.34
CA THR A 228 -2.83 0.91 -28.88
C THR A 228 -4.04 1.78 -28.55
N GLY A 229 -5.16 1.14 -28.12
CA GLY A 229 -6.37 1.84 -27.71
C GLY A 229 -7.30 0.98 -26.87
N ILE A 230 -8.17 1.65 -26.10
CA ILE A 230 -9.19 1.07 -25.22
C ILE A 230 -10.51 1.81 -25.46
N GLY A 231 -11.56 1.10 -25.81
CA GLY A 231 -12.82 1.69 -26.21
C GLY A 231 -12.64 2.60 -27.43
N ARG A 232 -13.03 3.87 -27.31
CA ARG A 232 -12.84 4.91 -28.33
C ARG A 232 -11.54 5.70 -28.19
N TRP A 233 -10.78 5.47 -27.09
CA TRP A 233 -9.63 6.26 -26.74
C TRP A 233 -8.33 5.60 -27.21
N ASN A 234 -7.36 6.40 -27.61
CA ASN A 234 -5.99 5.91 -27.74
C ASN A 234 -5.42 5.56 -26.36
N LEU A 235 -4.37 4.74 -26.31
CA LEU A 235 -3.80 4.28 -25.05
C LEU A 235 -3.32 5.42 -24.13
N PRO A 236 -2.62 6.47 -24.61
CA PRO A 236 -2.22 7.59 -23.75
C PRO A 236 -3.40 8.29 -23.07
N SER A 237 -4.50 8.50 -23.79
CA SER A 237 -5.72 9.10 -23.23
C SER A 237 -6.38 8.19 -22.20
N ALA A 238 -6.56 6.91 -22.51
CA ALA A 238 -7.12 5.94 -21.57
C ALA A 238 -6.26 5.84 -20.28
N PHE A 239 -4.93 5.79 -20.42
CA PHE A 239 -4.01 5.81 -19.29
C PHE A 239 -4.14 7.09 -18.45
N SER A 240 -4.22 8.25 -19.09
CA SER A 240 -4.39 9.54 -18.40
C SER A 240 -5.67 9.58 -17.55
N MET A 241 -6.75 8.93 -18.00
CA MET A 241 -8.03 8.86 -17.29
C MET A 241 -7.99 7.94 -16.07
N VAL A 242 -7.10 6.95 -16.00
CA VAL A 242 -7.04 5.99 -14.89
C VAL A 242 -5.85 6.17 -13.96
N ARG A 243 -4.77 6.82 -14.39
CA ARG A 243 -3.54 6.92 -13.60
C ARG A 243 -3.72 7.59 -12.23
N ASN A 244 -4.67 8.52 -12.11
CA ASN A 244 -4.97 9.27 -10.90
C ASN A 244 -5.97 8.59 -9.96
N ILE A 245 -6.40 7.36 -10.26
CA ILE A 245 -7.09 6.48 -9.30
C ILE A 245 -6.14 6.15 -8.14
N LYS A 246 -4.83 6.22 -8.37
CA LYS A 246 -3.78 5.95 -7.39
C LYS A 246 -2.80 7.11 -7.31
N ALA A 247 -2.51 7.55 -6.08
CA ALA A 247 -1.43 8.49 -5.81
C ALA A 247 -0.04 7.86 -6.00
N GLY A 248 1.00 8.67 -5.93
CA GLY A 248 2.39 8.29 -6.07
C GLY A 248 3.05 8.88 -7.31
N ASN A 249 4.32 8.56 -7.52
CA ASN A 249 5.09 9.05 -8.65
C ASN A 249 4.71 8.35 -9.98
N ALA A 250 5.27 8.81 -11.08
CA ALA A 250 4.95 8.29 -12.41
C ALA A 250 5.26 6.79 -12.58
N SER A 251 6.32 6.29 -11.94
CA SER A 251 6.70 4.86 -11.96
C SER A 251 5.63 4.01 -11.30
N TRP A 252 5.18 4.40 -10.09
CA TRP A 252 4.13 3.69 -9.37
C TRP A 252 2.78 3.75 -10.07
N GLN A 253 2.39 4.93 -10.58
CA GLN A 253 1.16 5.07 -11.36
C GLN A 253 1.17 4.16 -12.60
N ARG A 254 2.32 4.02 -13.26
CA ARG A 254 2.48 3.13 -14.41
C ARG A 254 2.39 1.65 -13.99
N TYR A 255 3.03 1.26 -12.88
CA TYR A 255 2.90 -0.09 -12.33
C TYR A 255 1.44 -0.42 -12.01
N MET A 256 0.76 0.44 -11.28
CA MET A 256 -0.63 0.24 -10.88
C MET A 256 -1.61 0.24 -12.07
N SER A 257 -1.29 0.96 -13.15
CA SER A 257 -2.16 0.99 -14.33
C SER A 257 -2.30 -0.36 -15.04
N ALA A 258 -1.36 -1.29 -14.85
CA ALA A 258 -1.49 -2.66 -15.38
C ALA A 258 -2.72 -3.40 -14.82
N TYR A 259 -3.12 -3.06 -13.59
CA TYR A 259 -4.38 -3.55 -13.02
C TYR A 259 -5.59 -2.82 -13.61
N PHE A 260 -5.54 -1.49 -13.67
CA PHE A 260 -6.69 -0.64 -14.00
C PHE A 260 -7.09 -0.79 -15.46
N LEU A 261 -6.10 -0.88 -16.37
CA LEU A 261 -6.34 -1.02 -17.81
C LEU A 261 -6.89 -2.39 -18.22
N THR A 262 -6.94 -3.36 -17.31
CA THR A 262 -7.55 -4.68 -17.51
C THR A 262 -8.84 -4.87 -16.72
N SER A 263 -9.36 -3.82 -16.08
CA SER A 263 -10.61 -3.85 -15.33
C SER A 263 -11.70 -3.03 -16.04
N PRO A 264 -12.69 -3.67 -16.67
CA PRO A 264 -13.81 -2.95 -17.29
C PRO A 264 -14.61 -2.11 -16.29
N ASP A 265 -14.72 -2.56 -15.02
CA ASP A 265 -15.42 -1.82 -13.97
C ASP A 265 -14.73 -0.48 -13.68
N LEU A 266 -13.39 -0.48 -13.52
CA LEU A 266 -12.63 0.75 -13.28
C LEU A 266 -12.57 1.65 -14.52
N LEU A 267 -12.47 1.07 -15.70
CA LEU A 267 -12.50 1.81 -16.96
C LEU A 267 -13.86 2.47 -17.19
N PHE A 268 -14.97 1.79 -16.86
CA PHE A 268 -16.32 2.35 -16.89
C PHE A 268 -16.47 3.46 -15.85
N GLY A 269 -16.10 3.20 -14.60
CA GLY A 269 -16.15 4.21 -13.53
C GLY A 269 -15.29 5.44 -13.83
N ALA A 270 -14.19 5.29 -14.58
CA ALA A 270 -13.33 6.38 -15.02
C ALA A 270 -13.84 7.11 -16.27
N GLY A 271 -14.94 6.65 -16.91
CA GLY A 271 -15.49 7.23 -18.13
C GLY A 271 -14.76 6.83 -19.42
N VAL A 272 -13.90 5.81 -19.37
CA VAL A 272 -13.20 5.27 -20.56
C VAL A 272 -14.14 4.39 -21.40
N LEU A 273 -14.98 3.60 -20.73
CA LEU A 273 -15.95 2.70 -21.37
C LEU A 273 -17.39 3.20 -21.15
N PRO A 274 -18.32 2.91 -22.07
CA PRO A 274 -19.74 3.22 -21.90
C PRO A 274 -20.48 2.22 -21.00
N ASN A 275 -19.93 0.99 -20.82
CA ASN A 275 -20.43 -0.03 -19.90
C ASN A 275 -19.31 -0.99 -19.49
N PRO A 276 -19.46 -1.73 -18.36
CA PRO A 276 -18.42 -2.61 -17.84
C PRO A 276 -18.51 -4.06 -18.34
N GLU A 277 -19.43 -4.39 -19.27
CA GLU A 277 -19.68 -5.80 -19.65
C GLU A 277 -18.71 -6.34 -20.68
N ARG A 278 -17.88 -5.50 -21.25
CA ARG A 278 -16.89 -5.88 -22.27
C ARG A 278 -15.75 -4.86 -22.34
N LEU A 279 -14.58 -5.31 -22.72
CA LEU A 279 -13.41 -4.49 -22.95
C LEU A 279 -13.01 -4.49 -24.43
N PRO A 280 -13.45 -3.48 -25.21
CA PRO A 280 -12.97 -3.30 -26.58
C PRO A 280 -11.53 -2.79 -26.57
N LEU A 281 -10.64 -3.49 -27.26
CA LEU A 281 -9.23 -3.14 -27.43
C LEU A 281 -8.90 -2.89 -28.89
N THR A 282 -8.07 -1.91 -29.16
CA THR A 282 -7.32 -1.81 -30.41
C THR A 282 -5.91 -2.32 -30.14
N VAL A 283 -5.49 -3.34 -30.89
CA VAL A 283 -4.19 -3.99 -30.72
C VAL A 283 -3.42 -4.03 -32.04
N SER A 284 -2.10 -3.98 -31.94
CA SER A 284 -1.18 -4.19 -33.08
C SER A 284 -0.42 -5.48 -32.87
N CYS A 285 -0.64 -6.46 -33.77
CA CYS A 285 -0.04 -7.79 -33.74
C CYS A 285 0.69 -8.03 -35.08
N GLY A 286 2.00 -8.27 -35.04
CA GLY A 286 2.78 -8.48 -36.25
C GLY A 286 2.66 -7.33 -37.28
N GLY A 287 2.59 -6.08 -36.80
CA GLY A 287 2.42 -4.89 -37.65
C GLY A 287 0.99 -4.60 -38.09
N ARG A 288 0.03 -5.51 -37.90
CA ARG A 288 -1.36 -5.35 -38.29
C ARG A 288 -2.21 -4.86 -37.12
N THR A 289 -2.97 -3.79 -37.31
CA THR A 289 -3.91 -3.26 -36.33
C THR A 289 -5.28 -3.94 -36.47
N ARG A 290 -5.86 -4.39 -35.34
CA ARG A 290 -7.20 -4.96 -35.28
C ARG A 290 -7.95 -4.52 -34.02
N ARG A 291 -9.27 -4.54 -34.07
CA ARG A 291 -10.14 -4.39 -32.91
C ARG A 291 -10.56 -5.75 -32.39
N VAL A 292 -10.51 -5.93 -31.07
CA VAL A 292 -10.94 -7.15 -30.39
C VAL A 292 -11.76 -6.79 -29.18
N THR A 293 -12.66 -7.67 -28.77
CA THR A 293 -13.43 -7.50 -27.54
C THR A 293 -13.07 -8.64 -26.60
N VAL A 294 -12.76 -8.30 -25.36
CA VAL A 294 -12.45 -9.26 -24.29
C VAL A 294 -13.51 -9.14 -23.21
N ASN A 295 -14.10 -10.27 -22.82
CA ASN A 295 -15.12 -10.30 -21.79
C ASN A 295 -14.52 -10.40 -20.40
N PRO A 296 -15.10 -9.74 -19.38
CA PRO A 296 -14.61 -9.82 -18.01
C PRO A 296 -14.86 -11.21 -17.40
N LEU A 297 -13.95 -11.62 -16.53
CA LEU A 297 -14.17 -12.77 -15.65
C LEU A 297 -15.20 -12.42 -14.56
N PRO A 298 -15.93 -13.41 -14.04
CA PRO A 298 -16.74 -13.21 -12.84
C PRO A 298 -15.92 -12.65 -11.68
N LEU A 299 -16.55 -11.86 -10.82
CA LEU A 299 -15.92 -11.32 -9.64
C LEU A 299 -15.47 -12.47 -8.71
N ARG A 300 -14.18 -12.53 -8.44
CA ARG A 300 -13.60 -13.42 -7.43
C ARG A 300 -13.19 -12.60 -6.23
N ARG A 301 -13.74 -12.91 -5.06
CA ARG A 301 -13.27 -12.32 -3.81
C ARG A 301 -12.05 -13.10 -3.32
N SER A 302 -10.91 -12.43 -3.24
CA SER A 302 -9.68 -12.98 -2.68
C SER A 302 -9.05 -11.94 -1.77
N SER A 303 -8.61 -12.37 -0.58
CA SER A 303 -7.80 -11.55 0.31
C SER A 303 -6.30 -11.64 -0.02
N THR A 304 -5.92 -12.58 -0.90
CA THR A 304 -4.52 -12.77 -1.28
C THR A 304 -4.06 -11.60 -2.15
N PRO A 305 -2.97 -10.92 -1.80
CA PRO A 305 -2.38 -9.89 -2.64
C PRO A 305 -1.97 -10.46 -3.99
N VAL A 306 -2.21 -9.69 -5.06
CA VAL A 306 -1.81 -10.02 -6.43
C VAL A 306 -0.79 -9.00 -6.90
N GLU A 307 0.39 -9.44 -7.30
CA GLU A 307 1.41 -8.57 -7.86
C GLU A 307 1.38 -8.61 -9.39
N ALA A 308 1.34 -7.44 -10.03
CA ALA A 308 1.26 -7.37 -11.50
C ALA A 308 2.49 -7.96 -12.18
N TRP A 309 3.65 -7.95 -11.54
CA TRP A 309 4.87 -8.51 -12.08
C TRP A 309 4.86 -10.06 -12.13
N TRP A 310 4.00 -10.72 -11.34
CA TRP A 310 3.85 -12.17 -11.41
C TRP A 310 3.39 -12.63 -12.78
N ASP A 311 2.60 -11.80 -13.46
CA ASP A 311 2.13 -12.09 -14.82
C ASP A 311 3.26 -12.13 -15.87
N LEU A 312 4.47 -11.66 -15.54
CA LEU A 312 5.67 -11.79 -16.38
C LEU A 312 6.35 -13.15 -16.22
N ALA A 313 6.20 -13.81 -15.07
CA ALA A 313 6.92 -15.04 -14.73
C ALA A 313 6.19 -16.26 -15.29
N PRO A 314 6.81 -17.03 -16.19
CA PRO A 314 6.15 -18.15 -16.85
C PRO A 314 5.86 -19.34 -15.92
N ALA A 315 6.65 -19.49 -14.84
CA ALA A 315 6.49 -20.58 -13.87
C ALA A 315 5.48 -20.26 -12.76
N TYR A 316 4.95 -19.04 -12.70
CA TYR A 316 3.96 -18.70 -11.68
C TYR A 316 2.61 -19.36 -12.00
N PRO A 317 1.97 -20.06 -11.03
CA PRO A 317 0.66 -20.65 -11.27
C PRO A 317 -0.36 -19.53 -11.47
N HIS A 318 -0.71 -19.27 -12.72
CA HIS A 318 -1.73 -18.29 -13.05
C HIS A 318 -3.09 -18.79 -12.54
N VAL A 319 -3.62 -18.12 -11.51
CA VAL A 319 -4.89 -18.47 -10.85
C VAL A 319 -6.06 -18.59 -11.84
N ASP A 320 -5.95 -17.91 -12.97
CA ASP A 320 -6.98 -17.87 -14.03
C ASP A 320 -6.66 -18.78 -15.23
N GLY A 321 -5.68 -19.68 -15.14
CA GLY A 321 -5.28 -20.57 -16.25
C GLY A 321 -4.72 -19.82 -17.47
N LEU A 322 -4.11 -18.65 -17.26
CA LEU A 322 -3.57 -17.84 -18.33
C LEU A 322 -2.28 -18.44 -18.87
N LYS A 323 -2.13 -18.46 -20.20
CA LYS A 323 -0.89 -18.83 -20.88
C LYS A 323 0.07 -17.65 -20.89
N PRO A 324 1.34 -17.81 -20.44
CA PRO A 324 2.34 -16.74 -20.47
C PRO A 324 2.90 -16.53 -21.89
N ALA A 325 3.44 -15.33 -22.12
CA ALA A 325 4.16 -15.02 -23.35
C ALA A 325 5.58 -15.61 -23.40
N LEU A 326 6.21 -15.78 -22.22
CA LEU A 326 7.55 -16.30 -22.08
C LEU A 326 7.49 -17.80 -21.74
N ALA A 327 8.29 -18.61 -22.39
CA ALA A 327 8.44 -20.03 -22.05
C ALA A 327 9.32 -20.19 -20.79
N VAL A 328 9.05 -21.23 -19.98
CA VAL A 328 9.71 -21.44 -18.69
C VAL A 328 11.24 -21.53 -18.84
N GLU A 329 11.71 -22.28 -19.84
CA GLU A 329 13.12 -22.48 -20.12
C GLU A 329 13.87 -21.22 -20.57
N LYS A 330 13.12 -20.18 -20.97
CA LYS A 330 13.68 -18.87 -21.36
C LYS A 330 13.63 -17.85 -20.22
N ALA A 331 13.15 -18.23 -19.02
CA ALA A 331 13.03 -17.29 -17.92
C ALA A 331 14.39 -16.75 -17.46
N PRO A 332 14.65 -15.44 -17.57
CA PRO A 332 15.85 -14.84 -17.01
C PRO A 332 15.82 -14.95 -15.47
N PRO A 333 16.97 -14.79 -14.78
CA PRO A 333 17.05 -14.97 -13.32
C PRO A 333 15.91 -14.31 -12.56
N TYR A 334 15.60 -13.06 -12.81
CA TYR A 334 14.59 -12.28 -12.07
C TYR A 334 13.15 -12.81 -12.19
N LEU A 335 12.86 -13.76 -13.07
CA LEU A 335 11.54 -14.38 -13.26
C LEU A 335 11.49 -15.87 -12.88
N ARG A 336 12.61 -16.46 -12.39
CA ARG A 336 12.67 -17.91 -12.14
C ARG A 336 11.90 -18.36 -10.89
N HIS A 337 11.89 -17.56 -9.83
CA HIS A 337 11.31 -17.92 -8.54
C HIS A 337 10.30 -16.85 -8.04
N PRO A 338 9.18 -16.64 -8.74
CA PRO A 338 8.21 -15.60 -8.38
C PRO A 338 7.46 -15.90 -7.07
N ASP A 339 7.47 -17.14 -6.62
CA ASP A 339 6.90 -17.64 -5.36
C ASP A 339 7.79 -17.35 -4.14
N ARG A 340 9.09 -17.01 -4.35
CA ARG A 340 10.02 -16.73 -3.26
C ARG A 340 10.12 -15.24 -2.96
N ASN A 341 10.07 -14.90 -1.67
CA ASN A 341 10.28 -13.53 -1.22
C ASN A 341 11.74 -13.09 -1.39
N TYR A 342 12.67 -14.02 -1.21
CA TYR A 342 14.11 -13.81 -1.41
C TYR A 342 14.80 -15.12 -1.80
N TRP A 343 15.88 -15.01 -2.59
CA TRP A 343 16.72 -16.13 -2.99
C TRP A 343 18.05 -15.63 -3.54
N VAL A 344 19.04 -16.50 -3.67
CA VAL A 344 20.39 -16.17 -4.08
C VAL A 344 20.90 -17.20 -5.08
N GLU A 345 21.67 -16.74 -6.06
CA GLU A 345 22.38 -17.57 -7.05
C GLU A 345 23.83 -17.08 -7.14
N TYR A 346 24.77 -18.02 -7.21
CA TYR A 346 26.16 -17.73 -7.53
C TYR A 346 26.37 -17.88 -9.04
N LEU A 347 26.89 -16.83 -9.66
CA LEU A 347 27.23 -16.78 -11.07
C LEU A 347 28.74 -16.95 -11.24
N ASP A 348 29.20 -18.13 -11.73
CA ASP A 348 30.63 -18.48 -11.80
C ASP A 348 31.43 -17.53 -12.70
N ALA A 349 30.88 -17.06 -13.78
CA ALA A 349 31.51 -16.12 -14.69
C ALA A 349 30.65 -14.87 -14.87
N PRO A 350 30.96 -13.79 -14.17
CA PRO A 350 32.23 -13.34 -13.58
C PRO A 350 32.43 -13.53 -12.06
N ALA A 351 31.95 -14.57 -11.43
CA ALA A 351 32.06 -14.84 -9.99
C ALA A 351 31.32 -13.79 -9.14
N ILE A 352 30.03 -13.72 -9.30
CA ILE A 352 29.15 -12.71 -8.66
C ILE A 352 28.06 -13.42 -7.87
N VAL A 353 27.71 -12.89 -6.71
CA VAL A 353 26.50 -13.26 -6.00
C VAL A 353 25.34 -12.40 -6.52
N TYR A 354 24.31 -13.04 -7.04
CA TYR A 354 23.06 -12.42 -7.42
C TYR A 354 22.00 -12.72 -6.37
N LEU A 355 21.56 -11.70 -5.66
CA LEU A 355 20.53 -11.74 -4.63
C LEU A 355 19.23 -11.13 -5.17
N GLN A 356 18.18 -11.94 -5.27
CA GLN A 356 16.83 -11.44 -5.58
C GLN A 356 16.05 -11.24 -4.29
N TYR A 357 15.45 -10.06 -4.11
CA TYR A 357 14.66 -9.72 -2.95
C TYR A 357 13.32 -9.10 -3.37
N ASN A 358 12.29 -9.95 -3.53
CA ASN A 358 10.99 -9.62 -4.10
C ASN A 358 10.00 -9.04 -3.07
N ARG A 359 10.16 -9.41 -1.79
CA ARG A 359 9.26 -8.99 -0.70
C ARG A 359 9.97 -8.92 0.64
N ALA A 360 9.69 -7.86 1.38
CA ALA A 360 10.13 -7.73 2.77
C ALA A 360 9.16 -8.49 3.71
N GLN A 361 9.17 -9.81 3.61
CA GLN A 361 8.31 -10.72 4.37
C GLN A 361 9.02 -12.04 4.60
N GLU A 362 8.88 -12.60 5.79
CA GLU A 362 9.42 -13.91 6.14
C GLU A 362 8.87 -15.01 5.25
N MET A 363 9.67 -16.04 4.98
CA MET A 363 9.24 -17.28 4.37
C MET A 363 9.29 -18.40 5.42
N SER A 364 8.20 -19.15 5.54
CA SER A 364 8.17 -20.32 6.44
C SER A 364 9.13 -21.43 6.03
N SER A 365 9.42 -21.55 4.73
CA SER A 365 10.36 -22.53 4.17
C SER A 365 11.83 -22.19 4.45
N GLU A 366 12.17 -20.92 4.61
CA GLU A 366 13.50 -20.42 4.93
C GLU A 366 13.38 -19.06 5.62
N PRO A 367 13.36 -18.99 6.97
CA PRO A 367 13.36 -17.70 7.67
C PRO A 367 14.56 -16.82 7.30
N MET A 368 14.41 -15.50 7.35
CA MET A 368 15.45 -14.55 6.93
C MET A 368 16.79 -14.79 7.64
N ALA A 369 16.78 -15.14 8.92
CA ALA A 369 18.00 -15.47 9.67
C ALA A 369 18.75 -16.67 9.09
N ASP A 370 18.05 -17.71 8.63
CA ASP A 370 18.66 -18.88 7.98
C ASP A 370 19.19 -18.52 6.60
N PHE A 371 18.44 -17.74 5.86
CA PHE A 371 18.84 -17.21 4.57
C PHE A 371 20.13 -16.37 4.68
N ILE A 372 20.22 -15.46 5.65
CA ILE A 372 21.43 -14.66 5.92
C ILE A 372 22.63 -15.59 6.18
N ARG A 373 22.48 -16.61 7.06
CA ARG A 373 23.55 -17.55 7.33
C ARG A 373 24.03 -18.29 6.08
N ARG A 374 23.10 -18.71 5.21
CA ARG A 374 23.44 -19.39 3.96
C ARG A 374 24.16 -18.46 2.98
N VAL A 375 23.66 -17.25 2.78
CA VAL A 375 24.28 -16.28 1.86
C VAL A 375 25.67 -15.85 2.35
N THR A 376 25.82 -15.58 3.65
CA THR A 376 27.13 -15.22 4.23
C THR A 376 28.15 -16.35 4.07
N ARG A 377 27.74 -17.61 4.25
CA ARG A 377 28.60 -18.78 3.97
C ARG A 377 29.04 -18.80 2.51
N THR A 378 28.12 -18.59 1.56
CA THR A 378 28.44 -18.52 0.12
C THR A 378 29.48 -17.42 -0.16
N LEU A 379 29.37 -16.27 0.51
CA LEU A 379 30.37 -15.19 0.37
C LEU A 379 31.74 -15.57 0.98
N ASP A 380 31.74 -16.33 2.06
CA ASP A 380 32.99 -16.76 2.74
C ASP A 380 33.68 -17.90 1.98
N GLU A 381 32.95 -18.78 1.29
CA GLU A 381 33.47 -19.94 0.55
C GLU A 381 33.93 -19.60 -0.88
N HIS A 382 33.49 -18.48 -1.45
CA HIS A 382 33.77 -18.13 -2.84
C HIS A 382 34.48 -16.76 -2.93
N SER A 383 35.52 -16.70 -3.72
CA SER A 383 36.15 -15.41 -4.09
C SER A 383 35.26 -14.70 -5.11
N ILE A 384 34.44 -13.75 -4.63
CA ILE A 384 33.53 -13.00 -5.50
C ILE A 384 34.13 -11.68 -5.96
N LYS A 385 33.71 -11.21 -7.14
CA LYS A 385 34.08 -9.93 -7.75
C LYS A 385 33.04 -8.82 -7.52
N GLY A 386 31.88 -9.15 -6.98
CA GLY A 386 30.83 -8.19 -6.69
C GLY A 386 29.53 -8.83 -6.27
N LEU A 387 28.61 -7.97 -5.81
CA LEU A 387 27.27 -8.33 -5.38
C LEU A 387 26.23 -7.57 -6.20
N ILE A 388 25.23 -8.29 -6.73
CA ILE A 388 24.04 -7.70 -7.36
C ILE A 388 22.84 -7.98 -6.46
N VAL A 389 22.14 -6.93 -6.09
CA VAL A 389 20.91 -7.02 -5.27
C VAL A 389 19.73 -6.54 -6.12
N ASP A 390 18.84 -7.45 -6.45
CA ASP A 390 17.68 -7.15 -7.29
C ASP A 390 16.44 -6.90 -6.44
N VAL A 391 16.04 -5.65 -6.32
CA VAL A 391 14.82 -5.20 -5.63
C VAL A 391 13.78 -4.66 -6.60
N ARG A 392 13.94 -4.90 -7.93
CA ARG A 392 13.05 -4.32 -8.96
C ARG A 392 11.57 -4.68 -8.77
N PHE A 393 11.27 -5.79 -8.09
CA PHE A 393 9.92 -6.25 -7.80
C PHE A 393 9.52 -6.15 -6.33
N ASN A 394 10.37 -5.58 -5.49
CA ASN A 394 10.09 -5.45 -4.07
C ASN A 394 9.04 -4.35 -3.80
N THR A 395 7.79 -4.76 -3.71
CA THR A 395 6.65 -3.87 -3.43
C THR A 395 6.50 -3.53 -1.94
N GLY A 396 7.47 -3.93 -1.11
CA GLY A 396 7.51 -3.64 0.32
C GLY A 396 7.14 -4.83 1.21
N GLY A 397 6.74 -4.51 2.41
CA GLY A 397 6.46 -5.40 3.53
C GLY A 397 7.02 -4.80 4.83
N ASP A 398 7.53 -5.63 5.73
CA ASP A 398 8.19 -5.19 6.96
C ASP A 398 9.68 -4.93 6.71
N ALA A 399 10.10 -3.67 6.83
CA ALA A 399 11.50 -3.28 6.65
C ALA A 399 12.43 -3.96 7.68
N GLY A 400 11.92 -4.30 8.89
CA GLY A 400 12.68 -5.01 9.91
C GLY A 400 13.16 -6.41 9.48
N VAL A 401 12.46 -7.06 8.55
CA VAL A 401 12.86 -8.37 8.02
C VAL A 401 14.14 -8.29 7.18
N GLY A 402 14.28 -7.26 6.35
CA GLY A 402 15.42 -7.15 5.43
C GLY A 402 16.60 -6.35 5.95
N THR A 403 16.43 -5.51 6.97
CA THR A 403 17.52 -4.70 7.52
C THR A 403 18.72 -5.56 7.98
N PRO A 404 18.55 -6.66 8.74
CA PRO A 404 19.67 -7.53 9.12
C PRO A 404 20.40 -8.15 7.92
N LEU A 405 19.70 -8.44 6.83
CA LEU A 405 20.31 -8.92 5.58
C LEU A 405 21.25 -7.87 4.98
N VAL A 406 20.76 -6.62 4.88
CA VAL A 406 21.57 -5.52 4.34
C VAL A 406 22.81 -5.30 5.20
N GLU A 407 22.66 -5.22 6.51
CA GLU A 407 23.77 -5.01 7.46
C GLU A 407 24.84 -6.11 7.35
N ALA A 408 24.40 -7.37 7.38
CA ALA A 408 25.31 -8.52 7.32
C ALA A 408 26.11 -8.59 6.00
N LEU A 409 25.44 -8.33 4.86
CA LEU A 409 26.08 -8.44 3.55
C LEU A 409 26.87 -7.19 3.18
N ALA A 410 26.43 -5.99 3.56
CA ALA A 410 27.18 -4.75 3.35
C ALA A 410 28.51 -4.80 4.08
N ALA A 411 28.53 -5.32 5.33
CA ALA A 411 29.77 -5.48 6.09
C ALA A 411 30.79 -6.40 5.38
N ARG A 412 30.31 -7.46 4.69
CA ARG A 412 31.14 -8.42 3.94
C ARG A 412 31.50 -7.97 2.53
N SER A 413 30.79 -6.99 2.00
CA SER A 413 31.02 -6.45 0.64
C SER A 413 32.00 -5.27 0.63
N LYS A 414 32.69 -4.98 1.73
CA LYS A 414 33.67 -3.89 1.80
C LYS A 414 34.78 -4.09 0.76
N GLY A 415 34.96 -3.08 -0.09
CA GLY A 415 35.95 -3.12 -1.19
C GLY A 415 35.44 -3.80 -2.47
N LEU A 416 34.24 -4.40 -2.44
CA LEU A 416 33.63 -4.99 -3.61
C LEU A 416 32.60 -4.02 -4.24
N PRO A 417 32.45 -4.01 -5.57
CA PRO A 417 31.36 -3.30 -6.22
C PRO A 417 30.00 -3.95 -5.88
N VAL A 418 29.07 -3.14 -5.36
CA VAL A 418 27.69 -3.53 -5.10
C VAL A 418 26.77 -2.78 -6.05
N VAL A 419 25.86 -3.50 -6.73
CA VAL A 419 24.87 -2.92 -7.65
C VAL A 419 23.48 -3.32 -7.22
N VAL A 420 22.62 -2.32 -7.01
CA VAL A 420 21.20 -2.53 -6.71
C VAL A 420 20.38 -2.32 -7.98
N LEU A 421 19.55 -3.30 -8.33
CA LEU A 421 18.63 -3.21 -9.45
C LEU A 421 17.28 -2.72 -8.97
N THR A 422 16.83 -1.57 -9.50
CA THR A 422 15.53 -0.99 -9.17
C THR A 422 14.56 -1.06 -10.34
N GLY A 423 13.29 -0.99 -10.04
CA GLY A 423 12.21 -0.94 -11.02
C GLY A 423 11.01 -0.17 -10.52
N ARG A 424 10.01 0.03 -11.36
CA ARG A 424 8.78 0.75 -11.01
C ARG A 424 7.97 0.11 -9.88
N ALA A 425 8.23 -1.15 -9.56
CA ALA A 425 7.63 -1.86 -8.44
C ALA A 425 8.49 -1.83 -7.17
N THR A 426 9.70 -1.24 -7.20
CA THR A 426 10.48 -0.98 -5.98
C THR A 426 9.75 0.09 -5.16
N PHE A 427 9.17 -0.32 -4.03
CA PHE A 427 8.22 0.50 -3.28
C PHE A 427 8.27 0.18 -1.78
N SER A 428 7.93 1.15 -0.91
CA SER A 428 7.82 0.94 0.54
C SER A 428 9.14 0.39 1.14
N ALA A 429 9.14 -0.75 1.85
CA ALA A 429 10.36 -1.37 2.36
C ALA A 429 11.42 -1.66 1.28
N GLY A 430 11.00 -1.82 0.00
CA GLY A 430 11.94 -1.88 -1.12
C GLY A 430 12.76 -0.60 -1.29
N ILE A 431 12.16 0.58 -1.03
CA ILE A 431 12.86 1.87 -0.97
C ILE A 431 13.82 1.92 0.21
N THR A 432 13.36 1.50 1.40
CA THR A 432 14.18 1.44 2.61
C THR A 432 15.45 0.64 2.36
N HIS A 433 15.32 -0.57 1.82
CA HIS A 433 16.47 -1.44 1.57
C HIS A 433 17.38 -0.91 0.44
N ALA A 434 16.82 -0.35 -0.64
CA ALA A 434 17.64 0.31 -1.67
C ALA A 434 18.44 1.48 -1.09
N ALA A 435 17.85 2.27 -0.19
CA ALA A 435 18.54 3.37 0.50
C ALA A 435 19.61 2.84 1.46
N GLN A 436 19.33 1.78 2.22
CA GLN A 436 20.31 1.13 3.10
C GLN A 436 21.53 0.60 2.31
N TRP A 437 21.29 -0.09 1.19
CA TRP A 437 22.38 -0.54 0.30
C TRP A 437 23.21 0.63 -0.25
N LYS A 438 22.53 1.71 -0.64
CA LYS A 438 23.25 2.93 -1.09
C LYS A 438 24.13 3.49 0.01
N GLN A 439 23.66 3.57 1.24
CA GLN A 439 24.39 4.13 2.38
C GLN A 439 25.47 3.21 2.92
N PHE A 440 25.14 1.93 3.16
CA PHE A 440 26.05 1.02 3.89
C PHE A 440 27.07 0.33 3.00
N ALA A 441 26.76 0.15 1.71
CA ALA A 441 27.64 -0.50 0.75
C ALA A 441 28.09 0.42 -0.40
N ASN A 442 27.73 1.71 -0.38
CA ASN A 442 27.98 2.65 -1.48
C ASN A 442 27.53 2.09 -2.86
N ALA A 443 26.38 1.43 -2.86
CA ALA A 443 25.87 0.70 -4.02
C ALA A 443 25.55 1.63 -5.19
N SER A 444 25.88 1.20 -6.42
CA SER A 444 25.37 1.83 -7.65
C SER A 444 23.93 1.37 -7.91
N ILE A 445 23.06 2.26 -8.37
CA ILE A 445 21.68 1.96 -8.73
C ILE A 445 21.56 1.82 -10.24
N ILE A 446 21.04 0.69 -10.74
CA ILE A 446 20.79 0.46 -12.17
C ILE A 446 19.36 -0.02 -12.36
N GLY A 447 18.70 0.45 -13.41
CA GLY A 447 17.36 0.01 -13.79
C GLY A 447 16.39 1.16 -14.01
N GLU A 448 15.10 0.92 -13.75
CA GLU A 448 14.08 1.97 -13.86
C GLU A 448 13.99 2.78 -12.55
N PRO A 449 13.52 4.04 -12.62
CA PRO A 449 13.18 4.81 -11.42
C PRO A 449 12.18 4.07 -10.53
N ALA A 450 12.45 4.06 -9.23
CA ALA A 450 11.63 3.39 -8.23
C ALA A 450 10.20 3.96 -8.12
N GLY A 451 9.30 3.17 -7.55
CA GLY A 451 7.88 3.50 -7.41
C GLY A 451 7.56 4.50 -6.29
N ASP A 452 8.54 4.85 -5.45
CA ASP A 452 8.37 5.86 -4.39
C ASP A 452 9.63 6.70 -4.24
N GLY A 453 9.56 7.73 -3.40
CA GLY A 453 10.67 8.59 -3.04
C GLY A 453 11.41 8.12 -1.78
N LEU A 454 12.53 8.79 -1.45
CA LEU A 454 13.27 8.57 -0.19
C LEU A 454 12.47 9.00 1.04
N ASP A 455 11.66 10.05 0.90
CA ASP A 455 10.85 10.61 1.97
C ASP A 455 9.39 10.32 1.68
N LEU A 456 8.78 9.52 2.53
CA LEU A 456 7.44 9.00 2.27
C LEU A 456 6.64 8.83 3.56
N TRP A 457 5.34 9.07 3.50
CA TRP A 457 4.41 8.64 4.52
C TRP A 457 4.04 7.18 4.29
N SER A 458 4.15 6.38 5.33
CA SER A 458 3.77 4.97 5.35
C SER A 458 3.05 4.64 6.66
N GLU A 459 3.13 3.39 7.10
CA GLU A 459 2.49 2.91 8.31
C GLU A 459 0.96 3.17 8.31
N GLY A 460 0.38 3.40 9.47
CA GLY A 460 -1.04 3.72 9.60
C GLY A 460 -1.92 2.48 9.71
N GLY A 461 -3.10 2.55 9.13
CA GLY A 461 -4.08 1.47 9.26
C GLY A 461 -5.17 1.50 8.20
N ASN A 462 -6.06 0.53 8.31
CA ASN A 462 -7.16 0.31 7.39
C ASN A 462 -8.49 0.73 8.04
N LEU A 463 -9.28 1.47 7.31
CA LEU A 463 -10.64 1.82 7.66
C LEU A 463 -11.60 1.10 6.70
N LEU A 464 -12.39 0.18 7.23
CA LEU A 464 -13.43 -0.51 6.47
C LEU A 464 -14.66 0.39 6.38
N LEU A 465 -15.16 0.63 5.17
CA LEU A 465 -16.39 1.37 4.96
C LEU A 465 -17.61 0.49 5.26
N PRO A 466 -18.57 0.97 6.06
CA PRO A 466 -19.59 0.12 6.67
C PRO A 466 -20.57 -0.51 5.68
N ASN A 467 -20.85 0.13 4.56
CA ASN A 467 -21.87 -0.31 3.62
C ASN A 467 -21.28 -0.97 2.37
N SER A 468 -20.29 -0.36 1.72
CA SER A 468 -19.66 -0.92 0.52
C SER A 468 -18.64 -2.03 0.82
N GLY A 469 -18.13 -2.11 2.05
CA GLY A 469 -17.04 -3.01 2.41
C GLY A 469 -15.70 -2.62 1.78
N LEU A 470 -15.60 -1.47 1.12
CA LEU A 470 -14.34 -0.95 0.61
C LEU A 470 -13.42 -0.57 1.77
N THR A 471 -12.13 -0.69 1.56
CA THR A 471 -11.13 -0.36 2.57
C THR A 471 -10.30 0.84 2.13
N VAL A 472 -10.24 1.86 2.99
CA VAL A 472 -9.36 3.02 2.82
C VAL A 472 -8.18 2.88 3.78
N HIS A 473 -6.96 3.04 3.27
CA HIS A 473 -5.74 3.03 4.06
C HIS A 473 -5.25 4.46 4.30
N TYR A 474 -5.06 4.83 5.56
CA TYR A 474 -4.43 6.08 5.97
C TYR A 474 -2.97 5.85 6.36
N ALA A 475 -2.11 6.83 6.04
CA ALA A 475 -0.68 6.82 6.38
C ALA A 475 -0.38 7.84 7.48
N ASN A 476 0.36 7.45 8.52
CA ASN A 476 0.63 8.31 9.67
C ASN A 476 2.04 8.19 10.27
N GLY A 477 2.93 7.36 9.71
CA GLY A 477 4.35 7.31 10.04
C GLY A 477 5.19 7.85 8.89
N PHE A 478 6.06 8.81 9.16
CA PHE A 478 6.91 9.42 8.14
C PHE A 478 8.30 8.79 8.14
N HIS A 479 8.77 8.38 6.99
CA HIS A 479 10.11 7.87 6.74
C HIS A 479 10.91 8.97 6.04
N ALA A 480 11.99 9.43 6.67
CA ALA A 480 12.90 10.44 6.16
C ALA A 480 14.27 9.79 5.93
N TYR A 481 14.55 9.41 4.70
CA TYR A 481 15.79 8.76 4.30
C TYR A 481 16.73 9.67 3.52
N SER A 482 16.23 10.85 3.11
CA SER A 482 17.04 11.84 2.43
C SER A 482 17.83 12.72 3.41
N VAL A 483 18.75 13.51 2.84
CA VAL A 483 19.53 14.54 3.56
C VAL A 483 18.69 15.74 4.04
N LYS A 484 17.39 15.77 3.80
CA LYS A 484 16.50 16.86 4.17
C LYS A 484 16.18 16.84 5.65
N ASP A 485 16.02 18.02 6.24
CA ASP A 485 15.51 18.19 7.58
C ASP A 485 13.99 18.42 7.59
N TYR A 486 13.32 17.89 8.61
CA TYR A 486 11.87 17.95 8.79
C TYR A 486 11.50 18.48 10.20
N PRO A 487 11.72 19.78 10.48
CA PRO A 487 11.51 20.34 11.82
C PRO A 487 10.05 20.32 12.28
N ALA A 488 9.09 20.25 11.33
CA ALA A 488 7.65 20.31 11.64
C ALA A 488 7.09 19.03 12.29
N PHE A 489 7.80 17.89 12.24
CA PHE A 489 7.38 16.62 12.84
C PHE A 489 8.57 15.67 13.03
N LYS A 490 8.43 14.72 13.95
CA LYS A 490 9.46 13.69 14.19
C LYS A 490 9.26 12.54 13.20
N PRO A 491 10.26 12.22 12.36
CA PRO A 491 10.18 11.03 11.51
C PRO A 491 10.07 9.76 12.35
N TYR A 492 9.34 8.79 11.81
CA TYR A 492 9.25 7.44 12.38
C TYR A 492 10.58 6.70 12.18
N PHE A 493 11.13 6.78 10.96
CA PHE A 493 12.48 6.36 10.62
C PHE A 493 13.28 7.54 10.04
N SER A 494 14.51 7.74 10.51
CA SER A 494 15.41 8.83 10.08
C SER A 494 16.89 8.48 10.26
N ASP A 495 17.22 7.19 10.22
CA ASP A 495 18.57 6.67 10.42
C ASP A 495 19.41 6.61 9.14
N LEU A 496 18.83 7.03 8.02
CA LEU A 496 19.49 7.10 6.72
C LEU A 496 19.67 8.56 6.27
N ASN A 497 20.72 8.77 5.47
CA ASN A 497 21.08 10.08 4.91
C ASN A 497 21.53 9.92 3.46
N VAL A 498 20.59 9.62 2.55
CA VAL A 498 20.86 9.28 1.16
C VAL A 498 20.52 10.46 0.25
N ALA A 499 21.47 10.88 -0.58
CA ALA A 499 21.26 12.01 -1.48
C ALA A 499 20.16 11.73 -2.54
N THR A 500 20.17 10.53 -3.12
CA THR A 500 19.23 10.16 -4.20
C THR A 500 19.18 8.64 -4.41
N LEU A 501 18.01 8.15 -4.86
CA LEU A 501 17.82 6.82 -5.45
C LEU A 501 17.55 6.88 -6.96
N VAL A 502 17.76 8.03 -7.59
CA VAL A 502 17.74 8.08 -9.06
C VAL A 502 18.80 7.12 -9.59
N PRO A 503 18.46 6.25 -10.54
CA PRO A 503 19.44 5.31 -11.08
C PRO A 503 20.66 6.02 -11.67
N ASP A 504 21.87 5.54 -11.31
CA ASP A 504 23.12 5.99 -11.91
C ASP A 504 23.16 5.64 -13.41
N ARG A 505 22.41 4.58 -13.78
CA ARG A 505 22.16 4.21 -15.16
C ARG A 505 20.73 3.71 -15.33
N VAL A 506 19.93 4.46 -16.10
CA VAL A 506 18.56 4.05 -16.46
C VAL A 506 18.65 2.96 -17.53
N VAL A 507 18.04 1.81 -17.25
CA VAL A 507 17.91 0.68 -18.18
C VAL A 507 16.51 0.14 -18.08
N GLU A 508 15.80 0.10 -19.21
CA GLU A 508 14.45 -0.47 -19.32
C GLU A 508 14.49 -1.79 -20.07
N VAL A 509 13.62 -2.73 -19.67
CA VAL A 509 13.43 -3.97 -20.43
C VAL A 509 12.49 -3.67 -21.61
N SER A 510 12.94 -3.91 -22.84
CA SER A 510 12.09 -3.83 -24.03
C SER A 510 11.28 -5.12 -24.21
N TRP A 511 10.22 -5.05 -25.02
CA TRP A 511 9.47 -6.24 -25.39
C TRP A 511 10.36 -7.31 -26.06
N SER A 512 11.27 -6.89 -26.96
CA SER A 512 12.18 -7.81 -27.64
C SER A 512 13.15 -8.52 -26.68
N ASN A 513 13.65 -7.80 -25.66
CA ASN A 513 14.47 -8.40 -24.61
C ASN A 513 13.67 -9.43 -23.81
N TYR A 514 12.48 -9.05 -23.32
CA TYR A 514 11.62 -9.95 -22.56
C TYR A 514 11.26 -11.21 -23.34
N ALA A 515 10.77 -11.05 -24.58
CA ALA A 515 10.36 -12.18 -25.43
C ALA A 515 11.52 -13.12 -25.77
N ALA A 516 12.76 -12.62 -25.79
CA ALA A 516 13.97 -13.38 -25.97
C ALA A 516 14.56 -13.97 -24.66
N GLY A 517 13.93 -13.72 -23.51
CA GLY A 517 14.46 -14.16 -22.21
C GLY A 517 15.71 -13.42 -21.76
N ARG A 518 15.96 -12.20 -22.25
CA ARG A 518 17.14 -11.39 -21.93
C ARG A 518 16.84 -10.37 -20.83
N ASP A 519 17.81 -10.16 -19.96
CA ASP A 519 17.78 -9.16 -18.90
C ASP A 519 18.84 -8.06 -19.12
N PRO A 520 18.52 -6.99 -19.86
CA PRO A 520 19.48 -5.91 -20.11
C PRO A 520 19.87 -5.16 -18.82
N VAL A 521 19.07 -5.24 -17.75
CA VAL A 521 19.36 -4.60 -16.46
C VAL A 521 20.47 -5.37 -15.75
N LEU A 522 20.36 -6.70 -15.71
CA LEU A 522 21.40 -7.58 -15.19
C LEU A 522 22.69 -7.49 -16.05
N GLU A 523 22.56 -7.49 -17.38
CA GLU A 523 23.70 -7.31 -18.30
C GLU A 523 24.46 -6.00 -17.99
N ALA A 524 23.74 -4.91 -17.73
CA ALA A 524 24.33 -3.62 -17.37
C ALA A 524 25.04 -3.64 -16.00
N ALA A 525 24.48 -4.35 -15.02
CA ALA A 525 25.09 -4.53 -13.71
C ALA A 525 26.39 -5.35 -13.78
N LEU A 526 26.37 -6.46 -14.52
CA LEU A 526 27.56 -7.27 -14.78
C LEU A 526 28.67 -6.45 -15.46
N ALA A 527 28.32 -5.63 -16.44
CA ALA A 527 29.26 -4.73 -17.10
C ALA A 527 29.84 -3.67 -16.15
N ARG A 528 29.04 -3.18 -15.19
CA ARG A 528 29.48 -2.21 -14.18
C ARG A 528 30.52 -2.84 -13.24
N ILE A 529 30.26 -4.06 -12.76
CA ILE A 529 31.17 -4.79 -11.87
C ILE A 529 32.50 -5.08 -12.58
N ARG A 530 32.47 -5.58 -13.83
CA ARG A 530 33.70 -5.86 -14.62
C ARG A 530 34.60 -4.64 -14.82
N LYS A 531 34.05 -3.42 -14.82
CA LYS A 531 34.85 -2.18 -14.96
C LYS A 531 35.49 -1.72 -13.64
N SER A 532 35.02 -2.25 -12.53
CA SER A 532 35.49 -1.90 -11.18
C SER A 532 36.45 -2.94 -10.60
N SER A 533 36.51 -4.13 -11.19
CA SER A 533 37.47 -5.22 -10.93
C SER A 533 38.67 -5.09 -11.84
#